data_128f5d2080d79c8e0e37d82a4251ae80
#
_entry.id   128f5d2080d79c8e0e37d82a4251ae80
#
_cell.length_a   1.000
_cell.length_b   1.000
_cell.length_c   1.000
_cell.angle_alpha   90.00
_cell.angle_beta   90.00
_cell.angle_gamma   90.00
#
_symmetry.space_group_name_H-M   'P 1'
#
loop_
_entity.id
_entity.type
_entity.pdbx_description
1 polymer ?
#
loop_
_entity_poly.entity_id
_entity_poly.type
_entity_poly.pdbx_seq_one_letter_code
_entity_poly.pdbx_strand_id
1 'polypeptide(L)'
;MRRGTAQHRPGATRLRGYAVTGIDLSTTCLAEAKRRANAEAVSVEWHRGDMRELPWRDRFDGALCFGNSFGYCDRDGTRAFLRTLSASMKPGAAFVLESGAIAESILPTLQTRRWMEVGDIFFFSSAAYDTSASRLDVEYSFIRGSVRETRTAHTWIYTIGELRELFASEGLIVEQLISSPAGDPFRLGDPRLLLVARKGG
;
A
#
# COMPACT_ATOMS: atom_id res chain seq x y z
N MET A 1 8.89 -9.76 -7.65
CA MET A 1 7.75 -9.23 -6.91
C MET A 1 8.18 -7.98 -6.19
N ARG A 2 7.80 -6.80 -6.68
CA ARG A 2 8.02 -5.57 -5.94
C ARG A 2 6.88 -5.49 -4.92
N ARG A 3 7.15 -5.84 -3.67
CA ARG A 3 6.23 -5.51 -2.58
C ARG A 3 6.20 -4.00 -2.52
N GLY A 4 5.02 -3.43 -2.75
CA GLY A 4 4.82 -2.00 -2.63
C GLY A 4 4.92 -1.62 -1.18
N THR A 5 6.06 -1.24 -0.81
CA THR A 5 6.34 -0.34 0.29
C THR A 5 6.33 1.04 -0.30
N ALA A 6 6.33 2.05 0.49
CA ALA A 6 6.41 3.45 0.06
C ALA A 6 7.49 3.65 -1.04
N GLN A 7 7.31 3.00 -2.19
CA GLN A 7 8.15 3.13 -3.40
C GLN A 7 7.84 4.43 -4.12
N HIS A 8 7.14 5.32 -3.44
CA HIS A 8 6.92 6.63 -3.96
C HIS A 8 8.21 7.41 -3.78
N ARG A 9 8.84 7.71 -4.87
CA ARG A 9 10.00 8.56 -5.05
C ARG A 9 10.32 9.37 -3.78
N PRO A 10 11.08 8.84 -2.81
CA PRO A 10 11.45 9.57 -1.60
C PRO A 10 12.12 10.89 -1.99
N GLY A 11 12.79 10.90 -3.14
CA GLY A 11 13.39 12.06 -3.76
C GLY A 11 12.41 13.17 -4.07
N ALA A 12 11.26 12.86 -4.69
CA ALA A 12 10.27 13.90 -5.03
C ALA A 12 9.70 14.58 -3.78
N THR A 13 9.49 13.83 -2.70
CA THR A 13 9.02 14.38 -1.43
C THR A 13 10.09 15.22 -0.76
N ARG A 14 11.34 14.78 -0.75
CA ARG A 14 12.45 15.52 -0.16
C ARG A 14 12.76 16.81 -0.93
N LEU A 15 12.70 16.77 -2.25
CA LEU A 15 12.94 17.97 -3.09
C LEU A 15 11.96 19.12 -2.78
N ARG A 16 10.82 18.82 -2.15
CA ARG A 16 9.86 19.82 -1.66
C ARG A 16 10.13 20.30 -0.22
N GLY A 17 11.24 19.89 0.39
CA GLY A 17 11.63 20.31 1.73
C GLY A 17 11.05 19.48 2.87
N TYR A 18 10.39 18.35 2.59
CA TYR A 18 9.88 17.47 3.63
C TYR A 18 10.98 16.59 4.24
N ALA A 19 10.95 16.41 5.57
CA ALA A 19 11.67 15.36 6.26
C ALA A 19 10.85 14.06 6.15
N VAL A 20 11.45 13.02 5.58
CA VAL A 20 10.75 11.77 5.28
C VAL A 20 11.27 10.64 6.17
N THR A 21 10.35 9.90 6.77
CA THR A 21 10.62 8.64 7.48
C THR A 21 9.94 7.50 6.72
N GLY A 22 10.67 6.44 6.38
CA GLY A 22 10.15 5.24 5.74
C GLY A 22 10.24 4.03 6.65
N ILE A 23 9.22 3.16 6.61
CA ILE A 23 9.19 1.91 7.37
C ILE A 23 8.90 0.73 6.45
N ASP A 24 9.58 -0.38 6.65
CA ASP A 24 9.34 -1.65 5.96
C ASP A 24 9.83 -2.83 6.81
N LEU A 25 9.15 -3.97 6.71
CA LEU A 25 9.59 -5.23 7.32
C LEU A 25 10.80 -5.84 6.61
N SER A 26 10.90 -5.65 5.28
CA SER A 26 11.89 -6.28 4.42
C SER A 26 13.23 -5.55 4.44
N THR A 27 14.25 -6.19 4.94
CA THR A 27 15.64 -5.69 4.86
C THR A 27 16.08 -5.45 3.42
N THR A 28 15.67 -6.30 2.49
CA THR A 28 15.99 -6.16 1.06
C THR A 28 15.33 -4.92 0.45
N CYS A 29 14.05 -4.68 0.78
CA CYS A 29 13.36 -3.48 0.30
C CYS A 29 13.99 -2.21 0.89
N LEU A 30 14.35 -2.22 2.17
CA LEU A 30 15.03 -1.10 2.82
C LEU A 30 16.42 -0.84 2.22
N ALA A 31 17.20 -1.90 1.92
CA ALA A 31 18.50 -1.75 1.29
C ALA A 31 18.37 -1.10 -0.10
N GLU A 32 17.43 -1.55 -0.93
CA GLU A 32 17.18 -0.97 -2.24
C GLU A 32 16.65 0.47 -2.14
N ALA A 33 15.76 0.76 -1.18
CA ALA A 33 15.26 2.10 -0.93
C ALA A 33 16.39 3.07 -0.54
N LYS A 34 17.30 2.65 0.35
CA LYS A 34 18.50 3.42 0.73
C LYS A 34 19.41 3.67 -0.47
N ARG A 35 19.65 2.64 -1.29
CA ARG A 35 20.48 2.77 -2.50
C ARG A 35 19.89 3.83 -3.46
N ARG A 36 18.57 3.83 -3.68
CA ARG A 36 17.91 4.82 -4.53
C ARG A 36 17.95 6.22 -3.93
N ALA A 37 17.69 6.35 -2.63
CA ALA A 37 17.77 7.64 -1.95
C ALA A 37 19.15 8.26 -2.08
N ASN A 38 20.22 7.45 -1.90
CA ASN A 38 21.60 7.88 -2.08
C ASN A 38 21.90 8.31 -3.52
N ALA A 39 21.42 7.57 -4.52
CA ALA A 39 21.61 7.90 -5.93
C ALA A 39 20.92 9.22 -6.32
N GLU A 40 19.82 9.58 -5.65
CA GLU A 40 19.09 10.83 -5.85
C GLU A 40 19.55 11.94 -4.89
N ALA A 41 20.62 11.72 -4.10
CA ALA A 41 21.15 12.64 -3.08
C ALA A 41 20.08 13.13 -2.09
N VAL A 42 19.13 12.26 -1.72
CA VAL A 42 18.08 12.57 -0.75
C VAL A 42 18.28 11.82 0.55
N SER A 43 18.01 12.50 1.67
CA SER A 43 18.08 11.91 3.01
C SER A 43 16.70 11.45 3.46
N VAL A 44 16.58 10.17 3.83
CA VAL A 44 15.37 9.57 4.38
C VAL A 44 15.77 8.80 5.63
N GLU A 45 15.01 8.97 6.72
CA GLU A 45 15.13 8.15 7.93
C GLU A 45 14.45 6.80 7.66
N TRP A 46 15.21 5.70 7.76
CA TRP A 46 14.68 4.38 7.47
C TRP A 46 14.59 3.54 8.74
N HIS A 47 13.41 2.98 8.97
CA HIS A 47 13.13 2.06 10.07
C HIS A 47 12.77 0.67 9.53
N ARG A 48 13.31 -0.36 10.16
CA ARG A 48 12.81 -1.72 9.98
C ARG A 48 11.76 -2.00 11.03
N GLY A 49 10.52 -2.25 10.61
CA GLY A 49 9.43 -2.51 11.56
C GLY A 49 8.14 -2.89 10.87
N ASP A 50 7.19 -3.33 11.68
CA ASP A 50 5.84 -3.63 11.24
C ASP A 50 5.00 -2.34 11.23
N MET A 51 4.26 -2.11 10.15
CA MET A 51 3.37 -0.95 10.06
C MET A 51 2.24 -0.97 11.10
N ARG A 52 1.94 -2.14 11.68
CA ARG A 52 0.95 -2.29 12.76
C ARG A 52 1.46 -1.83 14.12
N GLU A 53 2.76 -1.53 14.23
CA GLU A 53 3.46 -1.23 15.48
C GLU A 53 4.33 0.02 15.32
N LEU A 54 3.74 1.11 14.78
CA LEU A 54 4.47 2.37 14.59
C LEU A 54 4.79 2.99 15.97
N PRO A 55 6.07 3.29 16.27
CA PRO A 55 6.49 3.70 17.62
C PRO A 55 6.27 5.19 17.89
N TRP A 56 5.78 5.95 16.92
CA TRP A 56 5.67 7.41 17.01
C TRP A 56 4.30 7.87 17.54
N ARG A 57 4.30 9.06 18.12
CA ARG A 57 3.08 9.77 18.54
C ARG A 57 3.17 11.24 18.10
N ASP A 58 2.10 11.74 17.49
CA ASP A 58 1.92 13.13 17.05
C ASP A 58 3.16 13.75 16.38
N ARG A 59 3.87 12.91 15.61
CA ARG A 59 5.15 13.26 15.01
C ARG A 59 5.00 13.82 13.60
N PHE A 60 4.12 13.23 12.79
CA PHE A 60 4.07 13.46 11.36
C PHE A 60 2.98 14.43 10.95
N ASP A 61 3.35 15.34 10.03
CA ASP A 61 2.43 16.30 9.40
C ASP A 61 1.62 15.68 8.26
N GLY A 62 1.97 14.46 7.84
CA GLY A 62 1.26 13.66 6.85
C GLY A 62 1.87 12.27 6.72
N ALA A 63 1.10 11.34 6.14
CA ALA A 63 1.52 9.97 5.90
C ALA A 63 1.06 9.46 4.54
N LEU A 64 1.79 8.48 3.99
CA LEU A 64 1.52 7.86 2.69
C LEU A 64 1.60 6.34 2.84
N CYS A 65 0.66 5.61 2.22
CA CYS A 65 0.73 4.16 2.06
C CYS A 65 0.43 3.83 0.60
N PHE A 66 1.45 3.47 -0.16
CA PHE A 66 1.37 3.27 -1.60
C PHE A 66 1.78 1.85 -2.00
N GLY A 67 1.43 1.47 -3.23
CA GLY A 67 1.88 0.24 -3.85
C GLY A 67 1.18 -1.02 -3.35
N ASN A 68 -0.09 -0.94 -2.97
CA ASN A 68 -0.92 -2.04 -2.47
C ASN A 68 -0.42 -2.69 -1.17
N SER A 69 0.33 -1.97 -0.32
CA SER A 69 0.74 -2.48 0.99
C SER A 69 -0.46 -2.62 1.95
N PHE A 70 -1.49 -1.81 1.73
CA PHE A 70 -2.77 -1.94 2.40
C PHE A 70 -3.49 -3.22 1.90
N GLY A 71 -4.07 -3.99 2.79
CA GLY A 71 -4.73 -5.26 2.48
C GLY A 71 -3.86 -6.50 2.66
N TYR A 72 -2.58 -6.38 3.02
CA TYR A 72 -1.77 -7.54 3.41
C TYR A 72 -2.11 -8.10 4.79
N CYS A 73 -2.75 -7.31 5.63
CA CYS A 73 -3.23 -7.72 6.94
C CYS A 73 -4.72 -8.07 6.87
N ASP A 74 -5.16 -8.98 7.72
CA ASP A 74 -6.57 -9.19 7.99
C ASP A 74 -7.24 -7.95 8.58
N ARG A 75 -8.53 -8.03 8.89
CA ARG A 75 -9.31 -6.88 9.39
C ARG A 75 -8.73 -6.31 10.68
N ASP A 76 -8.30 -7.19 11.60
CA ASP A 76 -7.75 -6.76 12.89
C ASP A 76 -6.35 -6.14 12.72
N GLY A 77 -5.51 -6.74 11.90
CA GLY A 77 -4.21 -6.17 11.56
C GLY A 77 -4.31 -4.85 10.79
N THR A 78 -5.30 -4.70 9.90
CA THR A 78 -5.57 -3.44 9.20
C THR A 78 -6.03 -2.36 10.19
N ARG A 79 -6.91 -2.70 11.14
CA ARG A 79 -7.31 -1.80 12.22
C ARG A 79 -6.13 -1.41 13.10
N ALA A 80 -5.27 -2.36 13.49
CA ALA A 80 -4.06 -2.08 14.26
C ALA A 80 -3.14 -1.10 13.52
N PHE A 81 -2.95 -1.28 12.21
CA PHE A 81 -2.20 -0.33 11.38
C PHE A 81 -2.82 1.07 11.40
N LEU A 82 -4.12 1.21 11.14
CA LEU A 82 -4.78 2.51 11.12
C LEU A 82 -4.72 3.21 12.48
N ARG A 83 -4.82 2.46 13.58
CA ARG A 83 -4.69 2.98 14.95
C ARG A 83 -3.30 3.55 15.20
N THR A 84 -2.25 2.80 14.91
CA THR A 84 -0.87 3.27 15.15
C THR A 84 -0.49 4.39 14.18
N LEU A 85 -0.99 4.33 12.93
CA LEU A 85 -0.84 5.41 11.97
C LEU A 85 -1.49 6.70 12.48
N SER A 86 -2.76 6.64 12.87
CA SER A 86 -3.47 7.79 13.45
C SER A 86 -2.73 8.36 14.66
N ALA A 87 -2.28 7.49 15.58
CA ALA A 87 -1.50 7.92 16.75
C ALA A 87 -0.18 8.61 16.38
N SER A 88 0.45 8.21 15.27
CA SER A 88 1.73 8.76 14.82
C SER A 88 1.60 10.13 14.13
N MET A 89 0.42 10.47 13.65
CA MET A 89 0.13 11.71 12.93
C MET A 89 -0.32 12.81 13.91
N LYS A 90 0.01 14.06 13.59
CA LYS A 90 -0.52 15.24 14.32
C LYS A 90 -2.01 15.44 14.02
N PRO A 91 -2.77 16.07 14.92
CA PRO A 91 -4.15 16.49 14.62
C PRO A 91 -4.21 17.30 13.31
N GLY A 92 -5.19 17.03 12.47
CA GLY A 92 -5.35 17.68 11.18
C GLY A 92 -4.40 17.19 10.06
N ALA A 93 -3.45 16.28 10.36
CA ALA A 93 -2.54 15.75 9.35
C ALA A 93 -3.28 14.87 8.33
N ALA A 94 -2.82 14.91 7.07
CA ALA A 94 -3.41 14.14 5.98
C ALA A 94 -2.73 12.78 5.83
N PHE A 95 -3.53 11.75 5.55
CA PHE A 95 -3.08 10.43 5.12
C PHE A 95 -3.55 10.16 3.69
N VAL A 96 -2.65 9.69 2.85
CA VAL A 96 -2.98 9.28 1.48
C VAL A 96 -2.70 7.79 1.31
N LEU A 97 -3.76 7.05 1.00
CA LEU A 97 -3.68 5.65 0.62
C LEU A 97 -3.78 5.53 -0.91
N GLU A 98 -2.86 4.81 -1.53
CA GLU A 98 -2.97 4.36 -2.92
C GLU A 98 -3.13 2.86 -2.97
N SER A 99 -4.20 2.37 -3.59
CA SER A 99 -4.42 0.94 -3.78
C SER A 99 -5.24 0.63 -5.03
N GLY A 100 -4.82 -0.41 -5.75
CA GLY A 100 -5.63 -1.08 -6.78
C GLY A 100 -6.34 -2.33 -6.25
N ALA A 101 -6.09 -2.71 -4.98
CA ALA A 101 -6.68 -3.88 -4.32
C ALA A 101 -7.92 -3.50 -3.50
N ILE A 102 -8.79 -2.67 -4.08
CA ILE A 102 -10.09 -2.27 -3.53
C ILE A 102 -11.18 -2.96 -4.34
N ALA A 103 -12.28 -3.34 -3.71
CA ALA A 103 -13.36 -4.11 -4.35
C ALA A 103 -13.83 -3.47 -5.66
N GLU A 104 -14.06 -2.16 -5.65
CA GLU A 104 -14.52 -1.39 -6.80
C GLU A 104 -13.49 -1.29 -7.93
N SER A 105 -12.19 -1.50 -7.64
CA SER A 105 -11.13 -1.53 -8.65
C SER A 105 -10.91 -2.93 -9.21
N ILE A 106 -10.77 -3.93 -8.31
CA ILE A 106 -10.23 -5.22 -8.70
C ILE A 106 -11.31 -6.20 -9.17
N LEU A 107 -12.51 -6.21 -8.53
CA LEU A 107 -13.52 -7.21 -8.82
C LEU A 107 -14.13 -7.06 -10.21
N PRO A 108 -14.42 -5.85 -10.73
CA PRO A 108 -14.98 -5.68 -12.08
C PRO A 108 -14.07 -6.20 -13.20
N THR A 109 -12.76 -6.23 -12.97
CA THR A 109 -11.74 -6.57 -13.98
C THR A 109 -10.87 -7.75 -13.55
N LEU A 110 -11.32 -8.55 -12.59
CA LEU A 110 -10.54 -9.65 -12.03
C LEU A 110 -10.17 -10.68 -13.09
N GLN A 111 -8.88 -10.79 -13.36
CA GLN A 111 -8.32 -11.84 -14.19
C GLN A 111 -7.79 -12.96 -13.27
N THR A 112 -8.43 -14.11 -13.32
CA THR A 112 -8.05 -15.27 -12.49
C THR A 112 -6.73 -15.90 -12.92
N ARG A 113 -6.29 -15.69 -14.16
CA ARG A 113 -5.00 -16.17 -14.67
C ARG A 113 -4.33 -15.08 -15.47
N ARG A 114 -3.07 -14.83 -15.17
CA ARG A 114 -2.23 -13.86 -15.90
C ARG A 114 -0.84 -14.44 -16.11
N TRP A 115 -0.23 -14.07 -17.21
CA TRP A 115 1.17 -14.36 -17.46
C TRP A 115 1.85 -13.13 -18.07
N MET A 116 3.13 -13.00 -17.84
CA MET A 116 3.99 -12.00 -18.48
C MET A 116 5.42 -12.48 -18.52
N GLU A 117 6.18 -11.95 -19.44
CA GLU A 117 7.61 -12.16 -19.56
C GLU A 117 8.34 -10.89 -19.10
N VAL A 118 9.34 -11.06 -18.22
CA VAL A 118 10.16 -9.95 -17.71
C VAL A 118 11.62 -10.38 -17.80
N GLY A 119 12.30 -9.93 -18.84
CA GLY A 119 13.65 -10.41 -19.16
C GLY A 119 13.64 -11.90 -19.46
N ASP A 120 14.41 -12.68 -18.70
CA ASP A 120 14.52 -14.14 -18.81
C ASP A 120 13.56 -14.90 -17.86
N ILE A 121 12.60 -14.20 -17.25
CA ILE A 121 11.66 -14.77 -16.29
C ILE A 121 10.26 -14.81 -16.89
N PHE A 122 9.66 -16.00 -16.96
CA PHE A 122 8.23 -16.15 -17.14
C PHE A 122 7.52 -16.10 -15.80
N PHE A 123 6.57 -15.19 -15.70
CA PHE A 123 5.76 -14.98 -14.51
C PHE A 123 4.32 -15.40 -14.79
N PHE A 124 3.79 -16.25 -13.94
CA PHE A 124 2.39 -16.68 -13.96
C PHE A 124 1.74 -16.34 -12.65
N SER A 125 0.47 -15.97 -12.67
CA SER A 125 -0.35 -15.85 -11.47
C SER A 125 -1.70 -16.54 -11.68
N SER A 126 -2.14 -17.26 -10.64
CA SER A 126 -3.47 -17.80 -10.52
C SER A 126 -4.13 -17.18 -9.30
N ALA A 127 -5.28 -16.53 -9.49
CA ALA A 127 -6.00 -15.81 -8.47
C ALA A 127 -7.39 -16.41 -8.25
N ALA A 128 -7.80 -16.54 -6.98
CA ALA A 128 -9.13 -16.92 -6.55
C ALA A 128 -9.64 -15.92 -5.52
N TYR A 129 -10.89 -15.49 -5.67
CA TYR A 129 -11.52 -14.62 -4.68
C TYR A 129 -12.38 -15.46 -3.72
N ASP A 130 -11.98 -15.45 -2.45
CA ASP A 130 -12.75 -16.07 -1.37
C ASP A 130 -13.83 -15.07 -0.92
N THR A 131 -15.08 -15.35 -1.30
CA THR A 131 -16.23 -14.49 -0.99
C THR A 131 -16.58 -14.50 0.50
N SER A 132 -16.23 -15.56 1.23
CA SER A 132 -16.52 -15.67 2.66
C SER A 132 -15.57 -14.81 3.51
N ALA A 133 -14.33 -14.68 3.05
CA ALA A 133 -13.28 -13.91 3.74
C ALA A 133 -13.03 -12.52 3.11
N SER A 134 -13.70 -12.18 2.00
CA SER A 134 -13.41 -10.98 1.20
C SER A 134 -11.90 -10.88 0.88
N ARG A 135 -11.31 -12.01 0.44
CA ARG A 135 -9.87 -12.13 0.27
C ARG A 135 -9.51 -12.63 -1.12
N LEU A 136 -8.51 -12.04 -1.74
CA LEU A 136 -7.91 -12.53 -2.97
C LEU A 136 -6.70 -13.38 -2.63
N ASP A 137 -6.76 -14.66 -2.96
CA ASP A 137 -5.67 -15.62 -2.83
C ASP A 137 -4.98 -15.74 -4.18
N VAL A 138 -3.67 -15.51 -4.23
CA VAL A 138 -2.90 -15.53 -5.47
C VAL A 138 -1.69 -16.45 -5.33
N GLU A 139 -1.60 -17.43 -6.22
CA GLU A 139 -0.38 -18.19 -6.45
C GLU A 139 0.44 -17.53 -7.56
N TYR A 140 1.70 -17.26 -7.28
CA TYR A 140 2.68 -16.74 -8.23
C TYR A 140 3.69 -17.83 -8.57
N SER A 141 3.93 -18.07 -9.85
CA SER A 141 5.02 -18.93 -10.34
C SER A 141 6.00 -18.12 -11.16
N PHE A 142 7.27 -18.25 -10.84
CA PHE A 142 8.38 -17.64 -11.54
C PHE A 142 9.21 -18.75 -12.16
N ILE A 143 9.44 -18.70 -13.48
CA ILE A 143 10.20 -19.71 -14.21
C ILE A 143 11.37 -19.01 -14.89
N ARG A 144 12.59 -19.49 -14.60
CA ARG A 144 13.81 -19.05 -15.26
C ARG A 144 14.58 -20.29 -15.72
N GLY A 145 14.65 -20.52 -17.03
CA GLY A 145 15.19 -21.74 -17.58
C GLY A 145 14.46 -22.97 -17.04
N SER A 146 15.17 -23.88 -16.37
CA SER A 146 14.60 -25.08 -15.72
C SER A 146 14.17 -24.87 -14.27
N VAL A 147 14.40 -23.69 -13.70
CA VAL A 147 14.09 -23.40 -12.28
C VAL A 147 12.69 -22.80 -12.19
N ARG A 148 11.85 -23.41 -11.35
CA ARG A 148 10.53 -22.88 -10.99
C ARG A 148 10.49 -22.55 -9.51
N GLU A 149 10.03 -21.35 -9.19
CA GLU A 149 9.75 -20.89 -7.83
C GLU A 149 8.28 -20.50 -7.70
N THR A 150 7.61 -20.98 -6.67
CA THR A 150 6.20 -20.67 -6.40
C THR A 150 6.06 -19.91 -5.08
N ARG A 151 5.18 -18.91 -5.05
CA ARG A 151 4.85 -18.08 -3.89
C ARG A 151 3.36 -17.89 -3.80
N THR A 152 2.81 -17.85 -2.59
CA THR A 152 1.43 -17.47 -2.35
C THR A 152 1.35 -16.12 -1.68
N ALA A 153 0.30 -15.37 -1.97
CA ALA A 153 -0.02 -14.13 -1.30
C ALA A 153 -1.54 -14.04 -1.08
N HIS A 154 -1.89 -13.42 0.03
CA HIS A 154 -3.27 -13.13 0.39
C HIS A 154 -3.44 -11.62 0.46
N THR A 155 -4.55 -11.12 -0.07
CA THR A 155 -4.88 -9.69 -0.02
C THR A 155 -6.34 -9.55 0.38
N TRP A 156 -6.60 -8.92 1.52
CA TRP A 156 -7.96 -8.59 1.95
C TRP A 156 -8.49 -7.44 1.12
N ILE A 157 -9.67 -7.63 0.58
CA ILE A 157 -10.33 -6.71 -0.34
C ILE A 157 -11.43 -5.99 0.43
N TYR A 158 -11.33 -4.68 0.50
CA TYR A 158 -12.31 -3.82 1.16
C TYR A 158 -13.11 -3.05 0.13
N THR A 159 -14.38 -2.86 0.39
CA THR A 159 -15.20 -1.86 -0.30
C THR A 159 -14.87 -0.46 0.23
N ILE A 160 -15.21 0.58 -0.53
CA ILE A 160 -15.07 1.98 -0.08
C ILE A 160 -15.90 2.23 1.18
N GLY A 161 -17.08 1.61 1.29
CA GLY A 161 -17.90 1.72 2.49
C GLY A 161 -17.17 1.19 3.73
N GLU A 162 -16.61 -0.02 3.65
CA GLU A 162 -15.82 -0.62 4.75
C GLU A 162 -14.58 0.21 5.08
N LEU A 163 -13.89 0.77 4.08
CA LEU A 163 -12.75 1.64 4.32
C LEU A 163 -13.16 2.88 5.11
N ARG A 164 -14.27 3.54 4.76
CA ARG A 164 -14.76 4.70 5.49
C ARG A 164 -15.04 4.38 6.96
N GLU A 165 -15.67 3.24 7.23
CA GLU A 165 -15.94 2.78 8.59
C GLU A 165 -14.67 2.47 9.37
N LEU A 166 -13.73 1.72 8.75
CA LEU A 166 -12.44 1.39 9.38
C LEU A 166 -11.62 2.64 9.70
N PHE A 167 -11.55 3.58 8.78
CA PHE A 167 -10.83 4.84 8.98
C PHE A 167 -11.49 5.68 10.08
N ALA A 168 -12.79 5.84 10.03
CA ALA A 168 -13.54 6.61 11.03
C ALA A 168 -13.39 6.01 12.44
N SER A 169 -13.37 4.68 12.58
CA SER A 169 -13.19 4.01 13.87
C SER A 169 -11.84 4.29 14.53
N GLU A 170 -10.84 4.72 13.76
CA GLU A 170 -9.51 5.06 14.25
C GLU A 170 -9.21 6.59 14.14
N GLY A 171 -10.27 7.40 14.02
CA GLY A 171 -10.17 8.87 14.03
C GLY A 171 -9.66 9.49 12.73
N LEU A 172 -9.74 8.76 11.61
CA LEU A 172 -9.36 9.24 10.29
C LEU A 172 -10.61 9.49 9.44
N ILE A 173 -10.86 10.72 9.03
CA ILE A 173 -12.03 11.11 8.24
C ILE A 173 -11.67 11.10 6.77
N VAL A 174 -12.32 10.26 5.96
CA VAL A 174 -12.11 10.19 4.50
C VAL A 174 -12.75 11.39 3.83
N GLU A 175 -11.92 12.26 3.27
CA GLU A 175 -12.32 13.51 2.60
C GLU A 175 -12.48 13.35 1.09
N GLN A 176 -11.57 12.59 0.44
CA GLN A 176 -11.56 12.48 -1.02
C GLN A 176 -11.32 11.04 -1.47
N LEU A 177 -11.96 10.69 -2.58
CA LEU A 177 -11.78 9.44 -3.32
C LEU A 177 -11.52 9.82 -4.78
N ILE A 178 -10.29 9.69 -5.22
CA ILE A 178 -9.85 10.11 -6.56
C ILE A 178 -9.12 8.96 -7.27
N SER A 179 -9.12 8.98 -8.59
CA SER A 179 -8.47 7.97 -9.43
C SER A 179 -7.12 8.43 -9.99
N SER A 180 -6.84 9.73 -9.90
CA SER A 180 -5.59 10.31 -10.39
C SER A 180 -5.07 11.45 -9.51
N PRO A 181 -3.76 11.79 -9.59
CA PRO A 181 -3.21 12.97 -8.92
C PRO A 181 -3.78 14.30 -9.42
N ALA A 182 -4.48 14.31 -10.56
CA ALA A 182 -5.16 15.49 -11.09
C ALA A 182 -6.48 15.80 -10.35
N GLY A 183 -6.94 14.84 -9.52
CA GLY A 183 -8.18 15.01 -8.74
C GLY A 183 -9.43 14.44 -9.39
N ASP A 184 -9.29 13.60 -10.42
CA ASP A 184 -10.42 12.95 -11.06
C ASP A 184 -11.20 12.09 -10.04
N PRO A 185 -12.54 12.19 -9.96
CA PRO A 185 -13.32 11.38 -9.04
C PRO A 185 -13.15 9.88 -9.32
N PHE A 186 -12.98 9.09 -8.27
CA PHE A 186 -12.89 7.63 -8.37
C PHE A 186 -14.26 7.03 -8.74
N ARG A 187 -14.25 6.08 -9.67
CA ARG A 187 -15.45 5.38 -10.18
C ARG A 187 -15.24 3.86 -10.16
N LEU A 188 -16.34 3.14 -10.17
CA LEU A 188 -16.32 1.67 -10.33
C LEU A 188 -15.57 1.27 -11.59
N GLY A 189 -14.59 0.37 -11.44
CA GLY A 189 -13.74 -0.09 -12.52
C GLY A 189 -12.46 0.72 -12.72
N ASP A 190 -12.28 1.85 -12.05
CA ASP A 190 -11.01 2.57 -12.09
C ASP A 190 -9.89 1.69 -11.52
N PRO A 191 -8.72 1.62 -12.17
CA PRO A 191 -7.69 0.64 -11.80
C PRO A 191 -7.02 0.94 -10.47
N ARG A 192 -7.24 2.13 -9.90
CA ARG A 192 -6.54 2.61 -8.72
C ARG A 192 -7.34 3.66 -7.97
N LEU A 193 -7.43 3.47 -6.65
CA LEU A 193 -7.94 4.45 -5.72
C LEU A 193 -6.80 5.24 -5.08
N LEU A 194 -6.93 6.55 -5.05
CA LEU A 194 -6.23 7.46 -4.14
C LEU A 194 -7.26 7.96 -3.12
N LEU A 195 -7.15 7.48 -1.89
CA LEU A 195 -8.01 7.89 -0.79
C LEU A 195 -7.25 8.90 0.06
N VAL A 196 -7.83 10.07 0.27
CA VAL A 196 -7.30 11.09 1.17
C VAL A 196 -8.16 11.12 2.43
N ALA A 197 -7.51 10.94 3.58
CA ALA A 197 -8.14 11.04 4.89
C ALA A 197 -7.40 12.04 5.77
N ARG A 198 -8.09 12.58 6.77
CA ARG A 198 -7.52 13.53 7.73
C ARG A 198 -7.71 13.01 9.14
N LYS A 199 -6.67 13.16 9.98
CA LYS A 199 -6.80 12.89 11.42
C LYS A 199 -7.69 13.96 12.05
N GLY A 200 -8.71 13.51 12.80
CA GLY A 200 -9.54 14.39 13.63
C GLY A 200 -8.73 15.20 14.65
N GLY A 201 -9.29 16.29 15.10
CA GLY A 201 -8.70 17.13 16.14
C GLY A 201 -8.89 16.54 17.53
#